data_0b78ed7f98bb83eb31f6472bcb232497
#
_entry.id   0b78ed7f98bb83eb31f6472bcb232497
#
_cell.length_a   1.000
_cell.length_b   1.000
_cell.length_c   1.000
_cell.angle_alpha   90.00
_cell.angle_beta   90.00
_cell.angle_gamma   90.00
#
_symmetry.space_group_name_H-M   'P 1'
#
loop_
_entity.id
_entity.type
_entity.pdbx_description
1 polymer ?
#
loop_
_entity_poly.entity_id
_entity_poly.type
_entity_poly.pdbx_seq_one_letter_code
_entity_poly.pdbx_strand_id
1 'polypeptide(L)'
;MAVLDDAGSHWSLSYDEAWRQASDAFDLSPALPRAQGRIEDGGSQRPVQWFFDNLLPEEGARELLAQEAKLPQADAFALLSYYGAESAGALTLLPPGTTPTVGGLQPLPDAELSRRIRALPRESLSGKAPKRMSMAGAQHKLPAVLLGDELHEPIGAAPSTV
;
A
#
# COMPACT_ATOMS: atom_id res chain seq x y z
N MET A 1 16.15 -1.50 1.73
CA MET A 1 15.53 -0.76 2.85
C MET A 1 15.16 -1.68 4.01
N ALA A 2 14.16 -2.57 3.89
CA ALA A 2 13.77 -3.51 4.94
C ALA A 2 13.04 -4.73 4.36
N VAL A 3 13.00 -5.82 5.12
CA VAL A 3 12.22 -7.03 4.82
C VAL A 3 11.11 -7.15 5.86
N LEU A 4 9.87 -7.30 5.38
CA LEU A 4 8.71 -7.64 6.17
C LEU A 4 8.44 -9.13 6.03
N ASP A 5 8.26 -9.82 7.14
CA ASP A 5 8.04 -11.27 7.18
C ASP A 5 6.86 -11.61 8.09
N ASP A 6 6.10 -12.64 7.72
CA ASP A 6 5.02 -13.21 8.51
C ASP A 6 5.30 -14.67 8.82
N ALA A 7 5.57 -14.97 10.07
CA ALA A 7 5.75 -16.31 10.58
C ALA A 7 4.43 -16.93 11.10
N GLY A 8 3.31 -16.61 10.46
CA GLY A 8 1.98 -17.18 10.70
C GLY A 8 1.16 -16.49 11.78
N SER A 9 1.76 -16.00 12.85
CA SER A 9 1.05 -15.27 13.92
C SER A 9 1.82 -14.05 14.42
N HIS A 10 3.05 -13.90 14.00
CA HIS A 10 3.95 -12.84 14.42
C HIS A 10 4.65 -12.25 13.21
N TRP A 11 4.48 -10.95 13.01
CA TRP A 11 5.18 -10.24 11.95
C TRP A 11 6.52 -9.74 12.47
N SER A 12 7.46 -9.61 11.56
CA SER A 12 8.75 -8.99 11.85
C SER A 12 9.18 -8.08 10.72
N LEU A 13 9.90 -7.03 11.09
CA LEU A 13 10.54 -6.07 10.19
C LEU A 13 12.04 -6.11 10.43
N SER A 14 12.81 -6.41 9.40
CA SER A 14 14.27 -6.39 9.44
C SER A 14 14.80 -5.31 8.52
N TYR A 15 15.42 -4.27 9.09
CA TYR A 15 16.07 -3.23 8.31
C TYR A 15 17.37 -3.73 7.68
N ASP A 16 17.57 -3.41 6.42
CA ASP A 16 18.82 -3.65 5.72
C ASP A 16 19.95 -2.83 6.35
N GLU A 17 21.12 -3.43 6.51
CA GLU A 17 22.25 -2.77 7.16
C GLU A 17 22.73 -1.53 6.41
N ALA A 18 22.73 -1.58 5.07
CA ALA A 18 23.08 -0.41 4.28
C ALA A 18 22.09 0.75 4.48
N TRP A 19 20.79 0.44 4.64
CA TRP A 19 19.78 1.45 4.99
C TRP A 19 20.00 1.99 6.40
N ARG A 20 20.28 1.15 7.37
CA ARG A 20 20.51 1.58 8.75
C ARG A 20 21.65 2.59 8.90
N GLN A 21 22.67 2.46 8.06
CA GLN A 21 23.87 3.31 8.08
C GLN A 21 23.81 4.51 7.14
N ALA A 22 22.84 4.57 6.23
CA ALA A 22 22.71 5.68 5.29
C ALA A 22 22.36 6.98 6.02
N SER A 23 22.98 8.08 5.62
CA SER A 23 22.83 9.39 6.25
C SER A 23 21.45 10.00 6.02
N ASP A 24 20.77 9.61 4.94
CA ASP A 24 19.43 10.04 4.55
C ASP A 24 18.34 9.05 4.94
N ALA A 25 18.70 7.97 5.64
CA ALA A 25 17.74 6.99 6.10
C ALA A 25 16.87 7.52 7.26
N PHE A 26 15.62 7.11 7.25
CA PHE A 26 14.63 7.45 8.26
C PHE A 26 14.00 6.19 8.87
N ASP A 27 13.40 6.34 10.03
CA ASP A 27 12.57 5.32 10.66
C ASP A 27 11.19 5.28 9.98
N LEU A 28 10.65 4.11 9.71
CA LEU A 28 9.30 3.98 9.14
C LEU A 28 8.23 4.58 10.06
N SER A 29 8.46 4.46 11.36
CA SER A 29 7.60 4.97 12.42
C SER A 29 8.44 5.11 13.70
N PRO A 30 8.05 5.99 14.63
CA PRO A 30 8.64 6.00 15.97
C PRO A 30 8.54 4.65 16.70
N ALA A 31 7.52 3.84 16.40
CA ALA A 31 7.37 2.49 16.93
C ALA A 31 8.23 1.45 16.20
N LEU A 32 8.84 1.81 15.08
CA LEU A 32 9.68 0.94 14.24
C LEU A 32 11.05 1.59 14.01
N PRO A 33 11.85 1.82 15.08
CA PRO A 33 13.13 2.49 14.95
C PRO A 33 14.18 1.60 14.28
N ARG A 34 14.81 2.11 13.23
CA ARG A 34 15.87 1.40 12.46
C ARG A 34 17.07 1.00 13.30
N ALA A 35 17.33 1.70 14.41
CA ALA A 35 18.43 1.38 15.32
C ALA A 35 18.34 -0.03 15.92
N GLN A 36 17.14 -0.59 16.07
CA GLN A 36 16.93 -1.96 16.56
C GLN A 36 17.34 -3.03 15.54
N GLY A 37 17.41 -2.67 14.26
CA GLY A 37 17.73 -3.60 13.18
C GLY A 37 16.58 -4.55 12.85
N ARG A 38 16.15 -5.40 13.78
CA ARG A 38 14.99 -6.27 13.66
C ARG A 38 14.01 -6.00 14.78
N ILE A 39 12.73 -5.90 14.41
CA ILE A 39 11.60 -5.68 15.29
C ILE A 39 10.62 -6.83 15.06
N GLU A 40 10.17 -7.46 16.14
CA GLU A 40 9.22 -8.58 16.08
C GLU A 40 7.98 -8.24 16.90
N ASP A 41 6.84 -8.65 16.38
CA ASP A 41 5.57 -8.55 17.09
C ASP A 41 5.51 -9.55 18.26
N GLY A 42 4.98 -9.09 19.38
CA GLY A 42 4.70 -9.92 20.54
C GLY A 42 3.25 -10.38 20.60
N GLY A 43 2.90 -11.06 21.68
CA GLY A 43 1.53 -11.56 21.90
C GLY A 43 0.48 -10.44 22.00
N SER A 44 0.80 -9.36 22.72
CA SER A 44 -0.13 -8.25 22.99
C SER A 44 0.29 -6.92 22.40
N GLN A 45 1.53 -6.76 22.00
CA GLN A 45 2.02 -5.57 21.29
C GLN A 45 2.49 -6.00 19.92
N ARG A 46 1.90 -5.42 18.88
CA ARG A 46 2.15 -5.78 17.48
C ARG A 46 2.46 -4.54 16.64
N PRO A 47 3.55 -3.83 16.94
CA PRO A 47 3.86 -2.58 16.26
C PRO A 47 4.10 -2.75 14.76
N VAL A 48 4.66 -3.88 14.32
CA VAL A 48 4.89 -4.17 12.91
C VAL A 48 3.56 -4.39 12.20
N GLN A 49 2.75 -5.34 12.67
CA GLN A 49 1.44 -5.63 12.09
C GLN A 49 0.56 -4.38 12.07
N TRP A 50 0.47 -3.64 13.18
CA TRP A 50 -0.36 -2.43 13.25
C TRP A 50 0.06 -1.36 12.26
N PHE A 51 1.35 -1.14 12.10
CA PHE A 51 1.84 -0.17 11.12
C PHE A 51 1.45 -0.55 9.70
N PHE A 52 1.72 -1.78 9.29
CA PHE A 52 1.46 -2.22 7.92
C PHE A 52 -0.01 -2.48 7.64
N ASP A 53 -0.79 -2.97 8.61
CA ASP A 53 -2.25 -3.13 8.47
C ASP A 53 -2.96 -1.80 8.23
N ASN A 54 -2.49 -0.72 8.87
CA ASN A 54 -2.99 0.63 8.66
C ASN A 54 -2.69 1.23 7.27
N LEU A 55 -1.87 0.59 6.44
CA LEU A 55 -1.72 0.97 5.04
C LEU A 55 -2.88 0.46 4.19
N LEU A 56 -3.61 -0.55 4.65
CA LEU A 56 -4.79 -1.09 3.98
C LEU A 56 -6.01 -0.18 4.22
N PRO A 57 -6.97 -0.17 3.29
CA PRO A 57 -8.26 0.45 3.55
C PRO A 57 -9.00 -0.26 4.68
N GLU A 58 -10.01 0.42 5.21
CA GLU A 58 -10.85 -0.07 6.28
C GLU A 58 -12.24 -0.49 5.76
N GLU A 59 -12.97 -1.23 6.60
CA GLU A 59 -14.39 -1.56 6.40
C GLU A 59 -14.73 -2.08 4.99
N GLY A 60 -15.75 -1.50 4.37
CA GLY A 60 -16.26 -1.93 3.06
C GLY A 60 -15.27 -1.77 1.91
N ALA A 61 -14.33 -0.82 1.99
CA ALA A 61 -13.29 -0.67 0.98
C ALA A 61 -12.30 -1.84 1.03
N ARG A 62 -11.95 -2.31 2.24
CA ARG A 62 -11.10 -3.49 2.43
C ARG A 62 -11.80 -4.78 2.00
N GLU A 63 -13.09 -4.91 2.32
CA GLU A 63 -13.90 -6.05 1.88
C GLU A 63 -13.91 -6.16 0.35
N LEU A 64 -14.11 -5.04 -0.34
CA LEU A 64 -14.12 -4.98 -1.79
C LEU A 64 -12.78 -5.42 -2.38
N LEU A 65 -11.65 -4.91 -1.87
CA LEU A 65 -10.32 -5.34 -2.30
C LEU A 65 -10.08 -6.83 -2.05
N ALA A 66 -10.51 -7.34 -0.90
CA ALA A 66 -10.37 -8.75 -0.56
C ALA A 66 -11.16 -9.64 -1.53
N GLN A 67 -12.39 -9.24 -1.89
CA GLN A 67 -13.19 -9.92 -2.90
C GLN A 67 -12.54 -9.88 -4.29
N GLU A 68 -12.05 -8.73 -4.72
CA GLU A 68 -11.36 -8.56 -6.02
C GLU A 68 -10.10 -9.44 -6.10
N ALA A 69 -9.32 -9.51 -5.01
CA ALA A 69 -8.11 -10.33 -4.92
C ALA A 69 -8.41 -11.81 -4.66
N LYS A 70 -9.63 -12.18 -4.29
CA LYS A 70 -10.04 -13.51 -3.81
C LYS A 70 -9.23 -13.97 -2.59
N LEU A 71 -8.99 -13.04 -1.67
CA LEU A 71 -8.24 -13.23 -0.43
C LEU A 71 -9.16 -13.02 0.78
N PRO A 72 -8.85 -13.62 1.94
CA PRO A 72 -9.57 -13.32 3.17
C PRO A 72 -9.36 -11.85 3.59
N GLN A 73 -10.44 -11.16 3.96
CA GLN A 73 -10.38 -9.76 4.45
C GLN A 73 -9.48 -9.61 5.69
N ALA A 74 -9.45 -10.63 6.54
CA ALA A 74 -8.64 -10.64 7.76
C ALA A 74 -7.15 -10.88 7.51
N ASP A 75 -6.77 -11.37 6.32
CA ASP A 75 -5.38 -11.65 5.98
C ASP A 75 -4.68 -10.40 5.43
N ALA A 76 -4.25 -9.55 6.35
CA ALA A 76 -3.56 -8.30 6.00
C ALA A 76 -2.27 -8.53 5.23
N PHE A 77 -1.50 -9.59 5.58
CA PHE A 77 -0.23 -9.85 4.90
C PHE A 77 -0.43 -10.29 3.45
N ALA A 78 -1.41 -11.15 3.19
CA ALA A 78 -1.76 -11.54 1.83
C ALA A 78 -2.26 -10.35 1.00
N LEU A 79 -3.10 -9.47 1.58
CA LEU A 79 -3.57 -8.26 0.91
C LEU A 79 -2.40 -7.31 0.59
N LEU A 80 -1.48 -7.09 1.53
CA LEU A 80 -0.28 -6.28 1.30
C LEU A 80 0.65 -6.91 0.26
N SER A 81 0.81 -8.24 0.27
CA SER A 81 1.59 -8.94 -0.74
C SER A 81 0.99 -8.82 -2.15
N TYR A 82 -0.33 -8.73 -2.24
CA TYR A 82 -1.03 -8.60 -3.51
C TYR A 82 -1.03 -7.17 -4.05
N TYR A 83 -1.32 -6.18 -3.19
CA TYR A 83 -1.50 -4.78 -3.56
C TYR A 83 -0.29 -3.89 -3.26
N GLY A 84 0.68 -4.35 -2.48
CA GLY A 84 1.74 -3.54 -1.91
C GLY A 84 2.69 -2.89 -2.91
N ALA A 85 2.72 -3.37 -4.16
CA ALA A 85 3.49 -2.73 -5.24
C ALA A 85 3.06 -1.27 -5.49
N GLU A 86 1.77 -0.98 -5.26
CA GLU A 86 1.17 0.36 -5.37
C GLU A 86 0.39 0.66 -4.08
N SER A 87 1.07 0.57 -2.92
CA SER A 87 0.45 0.82 -1.62
C SER A 87 0.25 2.30 -1.34
N ALA A 88 -0.60 2.58 -0.36
CA ALA A 88 -0.77 3.93 0.15
C ALA A 88 0.52 4.45 0.81
N GLY A 89 0.83 5.74 0.61
CA GLY A 89 1.98 6.39 1.24
C GLY A 89 3.29 6.21 0.49
N ALA A 90 4.41 6.30 1.22
CA ALA A 90 5.76 6.34 0.66
C ALA A 90 6.42 4.96 0.52
N LEU A 91 5.68 3.87 0.76
CA LEU A 91 6.24 2.53 0.76
C LEU A 91 5.78 1.74 -0.47
N THR A 92 6.70 0.96 -1.02
CA THR A 92 6.41 -0.06 -2.02
C THR A 92 6.79 -1.41 -1.43
N LEU A 93 5.82 -2.32 -1.34
CA LEU A 93 6.01 -3.67 -0.82
C LEU A 93 6.09 -4.65 -1.98
N LEU A 94 7.24 -5.28 -2.14
CA LEU A 94 7.50 -6.19 -3.25
C LEU A 94 8.01 -7.53 -2.75
N PRO A 95 7.74 -8.62 -3.45
CA PRO A 95 8.41 -9.89 -3.19
C PRO A 95 9.94 -9.72 -3.22
N PRO A 96 10.69 -10.48 -2.40
CA PRO A 96 12.13 -10.43 -2.41
C PRO A 96 12.72 -10.63 -3.82
N GLY A 97 13.72 -9.82 -4.16
CA GLY A 97 14.40 -9.89 -5.47
C GLY A 97 13.68 -9.22 -6.63
N THR A 98 12.52 -8.59 -6.38
CA THR A 98 11.83 -7.79 -7.40
C THR A 98 12.20 -6.31 -7.29
N THR A 99 12.11 -5.60 -8.40
CA THR A 99 12.31 -4.15 -8.48
C THR A 99 11.00 -3.44 -8.80
N PRO A 100 10.81 -2.20 -8.30
CA PRO A 100 9.63 -1.41 -8.66
C PRO A 100 9.49 -1.25 -10.17
N THR A 101 8.27 -1.33 -10.67
CA THR A 101 7.96 -1.00 -12.06
C THR A 101 8.23 0.48 -12.30
N VAL A 102 8.80 0.81 -13.44
CA VAL A 102 9.00 2.22 -13.84
C VAL A 102 7.67 2.95 -13.76
N GLY A 103 7.68 4.09 -13.09
CA GLY A 103 6.48 4.90 -12.91
C GLY A 103 6.05 5.59 -14.19
N GLY A 104 4.76 5.87 -14.31
CA GLY A 104 4.17 6.60 -15.43
C GLY A 104 2.85 7.26 -15.02
N LEU A 105 2.26 7.99 -15.95
CA LEU A 105 0.95 8.62 -15.77
C LEU A 105 0.01 8.16 -16.88
N GLN A 106 -1.21 7.81 -16.51
CA GLN A 106 -2.26 7.44 -17.45
C GLN A 106 -3.39 8.48 -17.37
N PRO A 107 -3.87 9.04 -18.46
CA PRO A 107 -5.00 9.96 -18.45
C PRO A 107 -6.23 9.33 -17.77
N LEU A 108 -6.90 10.11 -16.91
CA LEU A 108 -8.17 9.75 -16.29
C LEU A 108 -9.27 10.71 -16.76
N PRO A 109 -9.95 10.42 -17.86
CA PRO A 109 -11.01 11.28 -18.38
C PRO A 109 -12.18 11.38 -17.39
N ASP A 110 -12.85 12.54 -17.33
CA ASP A 110 -14.00 12.79 -16.44
C ASP A 110 -15.13 11.78 -16.63
N ALA A 111 -15.34 11.30 -17.84
CA ALA A 111 -16.34 10.28 -18.14
C ALA A 111 -16.01 8.95 -17.43
N GLU A 112 -14.75 8.56 -17.42
CA GLU A 112 -14.30 7.33 -16.75
C GLU A 112 -14.35 7.49 -15.22
N LEU A 113 -13.89 8.62 -14.68
CA LEU A 113 -14.02 8.93 -13.25
C LEU A 113 -15.49 8.91 -12.81
N SER A 114 -16.37 9.56 -13.56
CA SER A 114 -17.81 9.58 -13.30
C SER A 114 -18.42 8.18 -13.34
N ARG A 115 -17.99 7.33 -14.27
CA ARG A 115 -18.42 5.93 -14.34
C ARG A 115 -18.03 5.17 -13.09
N ARG A 116 -16.76 5.30 -12.63
CA ARG A 116 -16.26 4.63 -11.42
C ARG A 116 -17.01 5.08 -10.17
N ILE A 117 -17.24 6.38 -10.02
CA ILE A 117 -18.01 6.93 -8.89
C ILE A 117 -19.43 6.34 -8.84
N ARG A 118 -20.10 6.21 -9.99
CA ARG A 118 -21.47 5.62 -10.05
C ARG A 118 -21.48 4.12 -9.76
N ALA A 119 -20.36 3.43 -9.97
CA ALA A 119 -20.27 1.99 -9.69
C ALA A 119 -20.04 1.69 -8.20
N LEU A 120 -19.69 2.70 -7.38
CA LEU A 120 -19.55 2.53 -5.93
C LEU A 120 -20.89 2.11 -5.27
N PRO A 121 -20.87 1.28 -4.24
CA PRO A 121 -19.71 0.60 -3.65
C PRO A 121 -19.41 -0.79 -4.25
N ARG A 122 -19.92 -1.08 -5.45
CA ARG A 122 -19.79 -2.42 -6.07
C ARG A 122 -18.42 -2.67 -6.72
N GLU A 123 -17.78 -1.60 -7.17
CA GLU A 123 -16.43 -1.65 -7.75
C GLU A 123 -15.56 -0.61 -7.04
N SER A 124 -14.26 -0.91 -6.88
CA SER A 124 -13.34 0.06 -6.32
C SER A 124 -13.10 1.23 -7.26
N LEU A 125 -12.75 2.41 -6.72
CA LEU A 125 -12.35 3.56 -7.54
C LEU A 125 -11.10 3.29 -8.38
N SER A 126 -10.26 2.35 -7.95
CA SER A 126 -9.07 1.91 -8.70
C SER A 126 -9.40 1.26 -10.04
N GLY A 127 -10.67 0.90 -10.26
CA GLY A 127 -11.14 0.30 -11.50
C GLY A 127 -10.45 -1.04 -11.78
N LYS A 128 -10.28 -1.34 -13.07
CA LYS A 128 -9.62 -2.58 -13.51
C LYS A 128 -8.09 -2.49 -13.53
N ALA A 129 -7.50 -1.46 -12.93
CA ALA A 129 -6.05 -1.39 -12.81
C ALA A 129 -5.58 -2.53 -11.90
N PRO A 130 -4.82 -3.50 -12.42
CA PRO A 130 -4.44 -4.66 -11.63
C PRO A 130 -3.57 -4.23 -10.45
N LYS A 131 -3.93 -4.71 -9.25
CA LYS A 131 -3.13 -4.57 -8.02
C LYS A 131 -2.96 -3.14 -7.49
N ARG A 132 -3.91 -2.25 -7.76
CA ARG A 132 -3.89 -0.91 -7.16
C ARG A 132 -4.73 -0.88 -5.90
N MET A 133 -4.13 -0.46 -4.80
CA MET A 133 -4.80 -0.28 -3.53
C MET A 133 -5.37 1.14 -3.42
N SER A 134 -6.61 1.29 -2.93
CA SER A 134 -7.08 2.59 -2.48
C SER A 134 -6.30 3.03 -1.24
N MET A 135 -6.20 4.35 -1.02
CA MET A 135 -5.51 4.87 0.17
C MET A 135 -6.21 4.42 1.46
N ALA A 136 -5.45 4.30 2.55
CA ALA A 136 -5.95 3.92 3.86
C ALA A 136 -7.17 4.76 4.32
N GLY A 137 -8.07 4.15 5.10
CA GLY A 137 -9.28 4.75 5.66
C GLY A 137 -10.56 4.16 5.11
N ALA A 138 -11.68 4.51 5.75
CA ALA A 138 -13.02 3.97 5.45
C ALA A 138 -13.66 4.52 4.15
N GLN A 139 -13.14 5.61 3.62
CA GLN A 139 -13.67 6.23 2.40
C GLN A 139 -13.00 5.68 1.15
N HIS A 140 -13.77 5.58 0.06
CA HIS A 140 -13.21 5.30 -1.25
C HIS A 140 -12.35 6.47 -1.72
N LYS A 141 -11.09 6.21 -2.02
CA LYS A 141 -10.09 7.19 -2.44
C LYS A 141 -9.39 6.70 -3.69
N LEU A 142 -8.94 7.62 -4.51
CA LEU A 142 -8.14 7.34 -5.71
C LEU A 142 -6.93 8.27 -5.72
N PRO A 143 -5.70 7.75 -5.76
CA PRO A 143 -4.53 8.58 -5.98
C PRO A 143 -4.57 9.16 -7.39
N ALA A 144 -4.35 10.46 -7.52
CA ALA A 144 -4.36 11.14 -8.80
C ALA A 144 -3.22 12.15 -8.91
N VAL A 145 -2.94 12.59 -10.13
CA VAL A 145 -2.03 13.68 -10.46
C VAL A 145 -2.80 14.66 -11.33
N LEU A 146 -2.81 15.93 -10.93
CA LEU A 146 -3.39 17.01 -11.72
C LEU A 146 -2.30 17.68 -12.56
N LEU A 147 -2.41 17.60 -13.87
CA LEU A 147 -1.53 18.29 -14.83
C LEU A 147 -2.35 19.32 -15.61
N GLY A 148 -2.15 20.60 -15.27
CA GLY A 148 -3.05 21.64 -15.76
C GLY A 148 -4.47 21.40 -15.24
N ASP A 149 -5.41 21.19 -16.15
CA ASP A 149 -6.82 20.87 -15.83
C ASP A 149 -7.17 19.39 -16.08
N GLU A 150 -6.18 18.53 -16.34
CA GLU A 150 -6.39 17.12 -16.64
C GLU A 150 -5.97 16.22 -15.48
N LEU A 151 -6.83 15.28 -15.12
CA LEU A 151 -6.52 14.24 -14.13
C LEU A 151 -5.82 13.07 -14.79
N HIS A 152 -4.82 12.56 -14.09
CA HIS A 152 -4.06 11.36 -14.46
C HIS A 152 -3.98 10.41 -13.27
N GLU A 153 -3.95 9.12 -13.54
CA GLU A 153 -3.63 8.09 -12.55
C GLU A 153 -2.13 7.81 -12.57
N PRO A 154 -1.44 7.86 -11.41
CA PRO A 154 -0.07 7.37 -11.33
C PRO A 154 -0.07 5.86 -11.46
N ILE A 155 0.89 5.31 -12.20
CA ILE A 155 1.12 3.86 -12.36
C ILE A 155 2.54 3.50 -11.94
N GLY A 156 2.72 2.28 -11.42
CA GLY A 156 4.02 1.83 -10.92
C GLY A 156 4.55 2.74 -9.81
N ALA A 157 5.81 3.11 -9.88
CA ALA A 157 6.49 3.94 -8.88
C ALA A 157 6.23 5.46 -9.02
N ALA A 158 5.28 5.91 -9.86
CA ALA A 158 4.96 7.33 -9.97
C ALA A 158 4.19 7.81 -8.71
N PRO A 159 4.60 8.92 -8.08
CA PRO A 159 3.89 9.47 -6.94
C PRO A 159 2.57 10.13 -7.38
N SER A 160 1.59 10.14 -6.47
CA SER A 160 0.40 11.00 -6.60
C SER A 160 0.67 12.39 -6.05
N THR A 161 -0.09 13.38 -6.53
CA THR A 161 -0.05 14.77 -6.03
C THR A 161 -1.36 15.20 -5.40
N VAL A 162 -2.40 14.41 -5.53
CA VAL A 162 -3.74 14.64 -4.98
C VAL A 162 -4.22 13.38 -4.29
#